data_8d252d7514aa2a650aa8d3a9ea0a3e32
#
_entry.id   8d252d7514aa2a650aa8d3a9ea0a3e32
#
_cell.length_a   1.000
_cell.length_b   1.000
_cell.length_c   1.000
_cell.angle_alpha   90.00
_cell.angle_beta   90.00
_cell.angle_gamma   90.00
#
_symmetry.space_group_name_H-M   'P 1'
#
loop_
_entity.id
_entity.type
_entity.pdbx_description
1 polymer ?
#
loop_
_entity_poly.entity_id
_entity_poly.type
_entity_poly.pdbx_seq_one_letter_code
_entity_poly.pdbx_strand_id
1 'polypeptide(L)'
;VNERLKANALSIIQANDLDETKDTLTVKCEVISADRKRLTAVYKGDRMSDGAAYPVSVFYTNTMDLNQVRDLGLSDFTDGYTMAGYVLSDDVEFLGVTQEQKEAFLKYRDSLDMDILTEVFNGADFPLASENAWPESFSYESHGTICFSVPVPHALGDYVIVTFNPSTK
;
A
#
# COMPACT_ATOMS: atom_id res chain seq x y z
N VAL A 1 -15.17 11.98 10.02
CA VAL A 1 -14.46 10.70 9.84
C VAL A 1 -15.04 9.93 8.65
N ASN A 2 -16.31 9.52 8.69
CA ASN A 2 -16.90 8.65 7.64
C ASN A 2 -16.83 9.25 6.24
N GLU A 3 -17.07 10.55 6.09
CA GLU A 3 -16.99 11.24 4.79
C GLU A 3 -15.56 11.21 4.24
N ARG A 4 -14.56 11.41 5.10
CA ARG A 4 -13.14 11.35 4.71
C ARG A 4 -12.73 9.93 4.31
N LEU A 5 -13.09 8.93 5.10
CA LEU A 5 -12.84 7.52 4.77
C LEU A 5 -13.47 7.13 3.42
N LYS A 6 -14.72 7.56 3.19
CA LYS A 6 -15.41 7.33 1.92
C LYS A 6 -14.72 8.03 0.76
N ALA A 7 -14.35 9.29 0.93
CA ALA A 7 -13.64 10.06 -0.10
C ALA A 7 -12.30 9.41 -0.45
N ASN A 8 -11.51 9.01 0.57
CA ASN A 8 -10.25 8.31 0.36
C ASN A 8 -10.46 6.97 -0.35
N ALA A 9 -11.45 6.16 0.09
CA ALA A 9 -11.74 4.88 -0.52
C ALA A 9 -12.14 4.98 -2.00
N LEU A 10 -12.83 6.06 -2.39
CA LEU A 10 -13.29 6.29 -3.76
C LEU A 10 -12.27 7.06 -4.63
N SER A 11 -11.24 7.65 -4.03
CA SER A 11 -10.26 8.46 -4.76
C SER A 11 -9.44 7.64 -5.78
N ILE A 12 -9.40 6.32 -5.64
CA ILE A 12 -8.78 5.41 -6.62
C ILE A 12 -9.40 5.57 -8.02
N ILE A 13 -10.70 5.87 -8.10
CA ILE A 13 -11.42 6.03 -9.37
C ILE A 13 -10.84 7.22 -10.12
N GLN A 14 -10.78 8.38 -9.47
CA GLN A 14 -10.28 9.61 -10.07
C GLN A 14 -8.78 9.58 -10.30
N ALA A 15 -8.01 9.12 -9.33
CA ALA A 15 -6.55 9.10 -9.41
C ALA A 15 -6.01 8.11 -10.46
N ASN A 16 -6.81 7.13 -10.88
CA ASN A 16 -6.46 6.19 -11.95
C ASN A 16 -7.25 6.43 -13.24
N ASP A 17 -8.00 7.55 -13.33
CA ASP A 17 -8.79 7.93 -14.51
C ASP A 17 -9.71 6.79 -15.01
N LEU A 18 -10.41 6.13 -14.07
CA LEU A 18 -11.28 5.01 -14.40
C LEU A 18 -12.60 5.49 -14.99
N ASP A 19 -12.95 4.95 -16.16
CA ASP A 19 -14.24 5.17 -16.81
C ASP A 19 -15.28 4.20 -16.25
N GLU A 20 -16.21 4.72 -15.44
CA GLU A 20 -17.26 3.93 -14.79
C GLU A 20 -18.16 3.15 -15.76
N THR A 21 -18.15 3.50 -17.05
CA THR A 21 -18.94 2.82 -18.08
C THR A 21 -18.22 1.69 -18.79
N LYS A 22 -16.89 1.63 -18.67
CA LYS A 22 -16.03 0.69 -19.40
C LYS A 22 -15.12 -0.12 -18.50
N ASP A 23 -14.60 0.51 -17.44
CA ASP A 23 -13.66 -0.13 -16.53
C ASP A 23 -14.38 -0.84 -15.39
N THR A 24 -13.75 -1.84 -14.83
CA THR A 24 -14.28 -2.56 -13.67
C THR A 24 -13.31 -2.41 -12.49
N LEU A 25 -13.85 -2.03 -11.34
CA LEU A 25 -13.13 -2.01 -10.06
C LEU A 25 -13.92 -2.82 -9.04
N THR A 26 -13.30 -3.88 -8.51
CA THR A 26 -13.86 -4.69 -7.43
C THR A 26 -12.94 -4.63 -6.23
N VAL A 27 -13.39 -4.02 -5.14
CA VAL A 27 -12.59 -3.84 -3.92
C VAL A 27 -13.38 -4.30 -2.70
N LYS A 28 -12.72 -5.07 -1.85
CA LYS A 28 -13.21 -5.46 -0.52
C LYS A 28 -12.49 -4.65 0.54
N CYS A 29 -13.25 -4.10 1.49
CA CYS A 29 -12.73 -3.39 2.64
C CYS A 29 -12.75 -4.30 3.86
N GLU A 30 -11.65 -4.36 4.59
CA GLU A 30 -11.52 -5.03 5.87
C GLU A 30 -11.05 -4.01 6.92
N VAL A 31 -11.76 -3.95 8.06
CA VAL A 31 -11.32 -3.14 9.21
C VAL A 31 -10.38 -4.00 10.05
N ILE A 32 -9.08 -3.67 9.98
CA ILE A 32 -8.01 -4.40 10.71
C ILE A 32 -8.07 -4.07 12.19
N SER A 33 -8.29 -2.80 12.51
CA SER A 33 -8.41 -2.35 13.90
C SER A 33 -9.32 -1.12 14.00
N ALA A 34 -10.04 -1.04 15.10
CA ALA A 34 -10.81 0.15 15.46
C ALA A 34 -10.83 0.28 16.98
N ASP A 35 -10.28 1.37 17.48
CA ASP A 35 -10.34 1.76 18.89
C ASP A 35 -10.80 3.21 19.04
N ARG A 36 -10.65 3.79 20.25
CA ARG A 36 -11.07 5.17 20.51
C ARG A 36 -10.21 6.25 19.85
N LYS A 37 -9.01 5.88 19.38
CA LYS A 37 -8.00 6.82 18.86
C LYS A 37 -7.77 6.62 17.37
N ARG A 38 -7.86 5.37 16.89
CA ARG A 38 -7.44 4.99 15.55
C ARG A 38 -8.41 4.02 14.90
N LEU A 39 -8.61 4.18 13.60
CA LEU A 39 -9.27 3.22 12.74
C LEU A 39 -8.33 2.89 11.58
N THR A 40 -8.17 1.61 11.28
CA THR A 40 -7.38 1.13 10.14
C THR A 40 -8.25 0.24 9.26
N ALA A 41 -8.40 0.64 8.01
CA ALA A 41 -9.07 -0.11 6.96
C ALA A 41 -8.09 -0.50 5.86
N VAL A 42 -8.20 -1.73 5.38
CA VAL A 42 -7.42 -2.27 4.26
C VAL A 42 -8.36 -2.60 3.12
N TYR A 43 -7.99 -2.19 1.93
CA TYR A 43 -8.72 -2.40 0.69
C TYR A 43 -7.92 -3.29 -0.24
N LYS A 44 -8.53 -4.39 -0.69
CA LYS A 44 -7.92 -5.35 -1.62
C LYS A 44 -8.89 -5.68 -2.73
N GLY A 45 -8.40 -5.81 -3.92
CA GLY A 45 -9.24 -6.16 -5.07
C GLY A 45 -8.49 -6.10 -6.38
N ASP A 46 -9.25 -5.90 -7.44
CA ASP A 46 -8.73 -5.87 -8.79
C ASP A 46 -9.40 -4.75 -9.58
N ARG A 47 -8.65 -4.14 -10.47
CA ARG A 47 -9.16 -3.25 -11.52
C ARG A 47 -8.88 -3.82 -12.89
N MET A 48 -9.80 -3.61 -13.82
CA MET A 48 -9.64 -4.01 -15.21
C MET A 48 -10.10 -2.87 -16.12
N SER A 49 -9.17 -2.33 -16.89
CA SER A 49 -9.45 -1.29 -17.86
C SER A 49 -9.97 -1.89 -19.16
N ASP A 50 -10.78 -1.14 -19.89
CA ASP A 50 -11.30 -1.55 -21.19
C ASP A 50 -10.17 -1.92 -22.15
N GLY A 51 -10.28 -3.09 -22.76
CA GLY A 51 -9.26 -3.64 -23.66
C GLY A 51 -8.02 -4.22 -22.98
N ALA A 52 -7.92 -4.19 -21.65
CA ALA A 52 -6.82 -4.85 -20.93
C ALA A 52 -6.95 -6.38 -21.00
N ALA A 53 -5.82 -7.07 -21.15
CA ALA A 53 -5.79 -8.54 -21.22
C ALA A 53 -5.99 -9.19 -19.85
N TYR A 54 -5.59 -8.52 -18.77
CA TYR A 54 -5.61 -9.04 -17.40
C TYR A 54 -5.97 -7.93 -16.40
N PRO A 55 -6.65 -8.29 -15.29
CA PRO A 55 -6.88 -7.36 -14.19
C PRO A 55 -5.56 -7.04 -13.47
N VAL A 56 -5.46 -5.83 -12.95
CA VAL A 56 -4.36 -5.40 -12.07
C VAL A 56 -4.83 -5.49 -10.64
N SER A 57 -4.06 -6.17 -9.79
CA SER A 57 -4.36 -6.26 -8.37
C SER A 57 -4.14 -4.93 -7.68
N VAL A 58 -5.08 -4.52 -6.84
CA VAL A 58 -5.02 -3.27 -6.10
C VAL A 58 -4.98 -3.52 -4.60
N PHE A 59 -4.13 -2.76 -3.94
CA PHE A 59 -4.01 -2.72 -2.49
C PHE A 59 -3.85 -1.27 -2.05
N TYR A 60 -4.68 -0.85 -1.11
CA TYR A 60 -4.52 0.43 -0.45
C TYR A 60 -5.09 0.40 0.95
N THR A 61 -4.71 1.34 1.77
CA THR A 61 -5.08 1.39 3.19
C THR A 61 -5.51 2.78 3.57
N ASN A 62 -6.30 2.89 4.63
CA ASN A 62 -6.56 4.15 5.27
C ASN A 62 -6.49 3.97 6.79
N THR A 63 -5.47 4.52 7.39
CA THR A 63 -5.38 4.67 8.84
C THR A 63 -5.74 6.09 9.21
N MET A 64 -6.67 6.27 10.15
CA MET A 64 -7.14 7.57 10.59
C MET A 64 -6.98 7.76 12.08
N ASP A 65 -6.40 8.89 12.48
CA ASP A 65 -6.49 9.41 13.84
C ASP A 65 -7.90 9.97 14.06
N LEU A 66 -8.67 9.33 14.94
CA LEU A 66 -10.08 9.69 15.19
C LEU A 66 -10.23 10.97 16.05
N ASN A 67 -9.20 11.36 16.79
CA ASN A 67 -9.22 12.57 17.60
C ASN A 67 -8.91 13.81 16.76
N GLN A 68 -7.93 13.69 15.85
CA GLN A 68 -7.50 14.79 15.00
C GLN A 68 -8.21 14.81 13.64
N VAL A 69 -8.93 13.73 13.30
CA VAL A 69 -9.58 13.52 11.99
C VAL A 69 -8.58 13.72 10.85
N ARG A 70 -7.39 13.11 10.98
CA ARG A 70 -6.35 13.14 9.96
C ARG A 70 -5.92 11.74 9.56
N ASP A 71 -5.47 11.60 8.32
CA ASP A 71 -4.85 10.38 7.86
C ASP A 71 -3.48 10.19 8.50
N LEU A 72 -3.16 8.93 8.80
CA LEU A 72 -1.85 8.47 9.24
C LEU A 72 -1.26 7.61 8.12
N GLY A 73 -0.05 7.94 7.72
CA GLY A 73 0.69 7.21 6.71
C GLY A 73 1.98 6.61 7.25
N LEU A 74 2.78 6.03 6.36
CA LEU A 74 4.06 5.39 6.70
C LEU A 74 4.98 6.34 7.47
N SER A 75 5.01 7.61 7.09
CA SER A 75 5.82 8.66 7.74
C SER A 75 5.45 8.95 9.20
N ASP A 76 4.28 8.53 9.66
CA ASP A 76 3.89 8.61 11.08
C ASP A 76 4.47 7.46 11.91
N PHE A 77 4.97 6.41 11.28
CA PHE A 77 5.48 5.20 11.93
C PHE A 77 6.98 5.01 11.74
N THR A 78 7.51 5.40 10.58
CA THR A 78 8.92 5.22 10.20
C THR A 78 9.27 6.19 9.06
N ASP A 79 10.51 6.15 8.57
CA ASP A 79 10.95 6.93 7.42
C ASP A 79 11.18 6.05 6.17
N GLY A 80 11.02 6.66 5.00
CA GLY A 80 11.11 5.96 3.71
C GLY A 80 12.49 5.39 3.44
N TYR A 81 13.56 6.07 3.87
CA TYR A 81 14.94 5.60 3.65
C TYR A 81 15.22 4.31 4.44
N THR A 82 14.81 4.25 5.71
CA THR A 82 14.92 3.04 6.53
C THR A 82 14.15 1.88 5.90
N MET A 83 12.92 2.13 5.42
CA MET A 83 12.11 1.10 4.78
C MET A 83 12.70 0.63 3.45
N ALA A 84 13.25 1.53 2.64
CA ALA A 84 13.95 1.17 1.41
C ALA A 84 15.16 0.28 1.70
N GLY A 85 15.99 0.65 2.68
CA GLY A 85 17.12 -0.17 3.11
C GLY A 85 16.71 -1.54 3.63
N TYR A 86 15.60 -1.61 4.38
CA TYR A 86 15.07 -2.89 4.87
C TYR A 86 14.57 -3.79 3.74
N VAL A 87 13.85 -3.25 2.75
CA VAL A 87 13.40 -4.01 1.56
C VAL A 87 14.58 -4.60 0.79
N LEU A 88 15.69 -3.85 0.70
CA LEU A 88 16.91 -4.28 0.01
C LEU A 88 17.81 -5.21 0.85
N SER A 89 17.53 -5.38 2.12
CA SER A 89 18.30 -6.23 3.02
C SER A 89 17.90 -7.71 2.93
N ASP A 90 18.73 -8.60 3.47
CA ASP A 90 18.44 -10.02 3.59
C ASP A 90 17.45 -10.34 4.73
N ASP A 91 17.21 -9.37 5.61
CA ASP A 91 16.29 -9.49 6.74
C ASP A 91 14.82 -9.19 6.38
N VAL A 92 14.52 -8.89 5.11
CA VAL A 92 13.18 -8.56 4.65
C VAL A 92 12.20 -9.71 4.89
N GLU A 93 11.09 -9.40 5.53
CA GLU A 93 10.00 -10.34 5.82
C GLU A 93 8.72 -9.94 5.08
N PHE A 94 7.90 -10.93 4.74
CA PHE A 94 6.72 -10.74 3.91
C PHE A 94 5.45 -11.27 4.60
N LEU A 95 4.32 -10.69 4.26
CA LEU A 95 3.01 -11.13 4.70
C LEU A 95 2.24 -11.77 3.53
N GLY A 96 1.82 -13.02 3.72
CA GLY A 96 0.89 -13.67 2.80
C GLY A 96 1.46 -14.02 1.41
N VAL A 97 2.80 -14.05 1.26
CA VAL A 97 3.44 -14.50 0.02
C VAL A 97 3.80 -15.96 0.08
N THR A 98 3.76 -16.64 -1.06
CA THR A 98 4.25 -18.02 -1.19
C THR A 98 5.79 -18.03 -1.25
N GLN A 99 6.39 -19.19 -1.05
CA GLN A 99 7.84 -19.35 -1.20
C GLN A 99 8.31 -18.98 -2.62
N GLU A 100 7.55 -19.36 -3.63
CA GLU A 100 7.84 -19.03 -5.03
C GLU A 100 7.82 -17.51 -5.27
N GLN A 101 6.81 -16.82 -4.74
CA GLN A 101 6.72 -15.36 -4.84
C GLN A 101 7.87 -14.67 -4.11
N LYS A 102 8.26 -15.18 -2.93
CA LYS A 102 9.42 -14.67 -2.18
C LYS A 102 10.70 -14.79 -3.00
N GLU A 103 10.97 -15.97 -3.57
CA GLU A 103 12.15 -16.21 -4.41
C GLU A 103 12.17 -15.32 -5.66
N ALA A 104 11.01 -15.14 -6.29
CA ALA A 104 10.87 -14.27 -7.44
C ALA A 104 11.12 -12.79 -7.07
N PHE A 105 10.58 -12.33 -5.92
CA PHE A 105 10.85 -10.99 -5.42
C PHE A 105 12.34 -10.78 -5.10
N LEU A 106 12.99 -11.73 -4.43
CA LEU A 106 14.41 -11.60 -4.07
C LEU A 106 15.31 -11.46 -5.31
N LYS A 107 14.96 -12.11 -6.42
CA LYS A 107 15.65 -11.91 -7.71
C LYS A 107 15.35 -10.54 -8.33
N TYR A 108 14.09 -10.09 -8.23
CA TYR A 108 13.68 -8.77 -8.72
C TYR A 108 14.30 -7.64 -7.90
N ARG A 109 14.47 -7.84 -6.59
CA ARG A 109 15.06 -6.89 -5.66
C ARG A 109 16.42 -6.34 -6.12
N ASP A 110 17.23 -7.16 -6.76
CA ASP A 110 18.55 -6.77 -7.27
C ASP A 110 18.48 -5.68 -8.37
N SER A 111 17.30 -5.45 -8.94
CA SER A 111 17.03 -4.39 -9.92
C SER A 111 16.45 -3.12 -9.29
N LEU A 112 16.13 -3.13 -8.00
CA LEU A 112 15.55 -1.99 -7.32
C LEU A 112 16.63 -0.99 -6.91
N ASP A 113 16.27 0.29 -7.01
CA ASP A 113 17.12 1.41 -6.64
C ASP A 113 16.70 1.98 -5.28
N MET A 114 17.68 2.27 -4.42
CA MET A 114 17.47 2.78 -3.07
C MET A 114 16.77 4.13 -3.04
N ASP A 115 17.17 5.05 -3.92
CA ASP A 115 16.62 6.40 -3.96
C ASP A 115 15.19 6.37 -4.48
N ILE A 116 14.92 5.56 -5.52
CA ILE A 116 13.56 5.37 -6.06
C ILE A 116 12.64 4.78 -4.99
N LEU A 117 13.06 3.73 -4.29
CA LEU A 117 12.26 3.16 -3.19
C LEU A 117 12.03 4.16 -2.07
N THR A 118 13.01 4.97 -1.74
CA THR A 118 12.87 6.03 -0.73
C THR A 118 11.79 7.04 -1.14
N GLU A 119 11.77 7.45 -2.41
CA GLU A 119 10.73 8.34 -2.94
C GLU A 119 9.34 7.69 -2.90
N VAL A 120 9.23 6.42 -3.30
CA VAL A 120 7.97 5.65 -3.23
C VAL A 120 7.44 5.62 -1.80
N PHE A 121 8.28 5.34 -0.82
CA PHE A 121 7.83 5.25 0.58
C PHE A 121 7.59 6.61 1.23
N ASN A 122 8.30 7.66 0.83
CA ASN A 122 8.02 9.03 1.27
C ASN A 122 6.69 9.56 0.69
N GLY A 123 6.29 9.07 -0.48
CA GLY A 123 5.00 9.39 -1.11
C GLY A 123 3.86 8.43 -0.75
N ALA A 124 4.06 7.53 0.21
CA ALA A 124 3.08 6.53 0.60
C ALA A 124 1.85 7.12 1.30
N ASP A 125 0.72 6.41 1.15
CA ASP A 125 -0.54 6.61 1.88
C ASP A 125 -1.30 7.91 1.57
N PHE A 126 -2.40 8.08 2.29
CA PHE A 126 -3.19 9.32 2.32
C PHE A 126 -2.59 10.32 3.31
N PRO A 127 -2.80 11.64 3.08
CA PRO A 127 -3.58 12.21 1.98
C PRO A 127 -2.83 12.16 0.64
N LEU A 128 -3.56 12.11 -0.47
CA LEU A 128 -2.97 12.21 -1.80
C LEU A 128 -2.26 13.57 -1.97
N ALA A 129 -1.09 13.54 -2.59
CA ALA A 129 -0.34 14.76 -2.89
C ALA A 129 -1.04 15.65 -3.92
N SER A 130 -1.80 15.03 -4.84
CA SER A 130 -2.72 15.67 -5.78
C SER A 130 -3.77 14.67 -6.24
N GLU A 131 -4.79 15.12 -6.97
CA GLU A 131 -5.88 14.26 -7.46
C GLU A 131 -5.39 13.09 -8.35
N ASN A 132 -4.25 13.27 -9.04
CA ASN A 132 -3.66 12.27 -9.93
C ASN A 132 -2.42 11.58 -9.34
N ALA A 133 -2.08 11.86 -8.09
CA ALA A 133 -0.92 11.29 -7.42
C ALA A 133 -1.34 10.08 -6.58
N TRP A 134 -1.73 8.99 -7.24
CA TRP A 134 -1.99 7.73 -6.54
C TRP A 134 -0.69 7.17 -5.98
N PRO A 135 -0.61 6.91 -4.64
CA PRO A 135 0.57 6.35 -4.03
C PRO A 135 0.92 4.97 -4.60
N GLU A 136 2.20 4.73 -4.81
CA GLU A 136 2.70 3.41 -5.22
C GLU A 136 2.82 2.44 -4.04
N SER A 137 2.82 2.97 -2.81
CA SER A 137 2.88 2.20 -1.58
C SER A 137 1.80 2.66 -0.59
N PHE A 138 1.25 1.70 0.13
CA PHE A 138 0.31 1.93 1.23
C PHE A 138 0.71 1.12 2.45
N SER A 139 0.46 1.65 3.63
CA SER A 139 0.91 1.05 4.88
C SER A 139 -0.17 1.03 5.96
N TYR A 140 0.02 0.17 6.92
CA TYR A 140 -0.72 0.17 8.19
C TYR A 140 0.14 -0.43 9.30
N GLU A 141 -0.17 -0.07 10.54
CA GLU A 141 0.41 -0.69 11.71
C GLU A 141 -0.59 -1.64 12.36
N SER A 142 -0.13 -2.82 12.74
CA SER A 142 -0.90 -3.81 13.49
C SER A 142 -0.03 -4.46 14.55
N HIS A 143 -0.41 -4.32 15.82
CA HIS A 143 0.27 -4.93 16.97
C HIS A 143 1.79 -4.66 17.02
N GLY A 144 2.20 -3.44 16.70
CA GLY A 144 3.60 -3.04 16.69
C GLY A 144 4.38 -3.42 15.44
N THR A 145 3.73 -4.07 14.47
CA THR A 145 4.33 -4.41 13.18
C THR A 145 3.81 -3.46 12.10
N ILE A 146 4.71 -2.85 11.36
CA ILE A 146 4.41 -2.02 10.20
C ILE A 146 4.31 -2.93 8.98
N CYS A 147 3.18 -2.89 8.29
CA CYS A 147 2.95 -3.60 7.04
C CYS A 147 2.85 -2.57 5.92
N PHE A 148 3.58 -2.75 4.83
CA PHE A 148 3.54 -1.82 3.70
C PHE A 148 3.71 -2.55 2.37
N SER A 149 3.08 -2.02 1.33
CA SER A 149 3.17 -2.59 -0.01
C SER A 149 4.42 -2.09 -0.74
N VAL A 150 5.06 -3.00 -1.45
CA VAL A 150 6.14 -2.69 -2.40
C VAL A 150 5.60 -2.99 -3.80
N PRO A 151 5.60 -2.01 -4.71
CA PRO A 151 5.16 -2.24 -6.08
C PRO A 151 6.11 -3.19 -6.79
N VAL A 152 5.54 -4.12 -7.54
CA VAL A 152 6.29 -5.08 -8.36
C VAL A 152 5.65 -5.21 -9.73
N PRO A 153 6.37 -5.72 -10.74
CA PRO A 153 5.78 -6.00 -12.05
C PRO A 153 4.56 -6.92 -11.96
N HIS A 154 3.61 -6.76 -12.88
CA HIS A 154 2.39 -7.57 -12.96
C HIS A 154 2.67 -9.08 -12.94
N ALA A 155 3.74 -9.52 -13.55
CA ALA A 155 4.18 -10.93 -13.52
C ALA A 155 4.50 -11.45 -12.09
N LEU A 156 4.74 -10.55 -11.14
CA LEU A 156 4.97 -10.86 -9.71
C LEU A 156 3.75 -10.55 -8.83
N GLY A 157 2.63 -10.10 -9.41
CA GLY A 157 1.36 -9.87 -8.73
C GLY A 157 1.06 -8.43 -8.37
N ASP A 158 1.69 -7.45 -9.04
CA ASP A 158 1.49 -6.00 -8.91
C ASP A 158 2.02 -5.40 -7.60
N TYR A 159 1.95 -6.09 -6.47
CA TYR A 159 2.54 -5.69 -5.20
C TYR A 159 2.89 -6.91 -4.32
N VAL A 160 3.77 -6.71 -3.36
CA VAL A 160 4.00 -7.61 -2.22
C VAL A 160 3.86 -6.82 -0.93
N ILE A 161 3.43 -7.47 0.15
CA ILE A 161 3.37 -6.83 1.48
C ILE A 161 4.61 -7.23 2.26
N VAL A 162 5.36 -6.23 2.70
CA VAL A 162 6.52 -6.37 3.58
C VAL A 162 6.10 -6.05 5.01
N THR A 163 6.66 -6.77 5.97
CA THR A 163 6.44 -6.53 7.39
C THR A 163 7.73 -6.12 8.07
N PHE A 164 7.65 -5.08 8.90
CA PHE A 164 8.77 -4.56 9.68
C PHE A 164 8.35 -4.39 11.14
N ASN A 165 9.08 -5.00 12.05
CA ASN A 165 8.86 -4.84 13.49
C ASN A 165 10.03 -4.05 14.10
N PRO A 166 9.82 -2.78 14.50
CA PRO A 166 10.87 -1.93 15.04
C PRO A 166 11.50 -2.46 16.35
N SER A 167 10.82 -3.38 17.04
CA SER A 167 11.30 -3.95 18.31
C SER A 167 12.28 -5.11 18.12
N THR A 168 12.36 -5.67 16.92
CA THR A 168 13.17 -6.86 16.61
C THR A 168 14.22 -6.65 15.53
N LYS A 169 14.22 -5.48 14.91
CA LYS A 169 15.11 -5.11 13.79
C LYS A 169 15.97 -3.91 14.14
#